data_75bcbd8c0e383fa0165297507c05bd7c
#
_entry.id   75bcbd8c0e383fa0165297507c05bd7c
#
_cell.length_a   1.000
_cell.length_b   1.000
_cell.length_c   1.000
_cell.angle_alpha   90.00
_cell.angle_beta   90.00
_cell.angle_gamma   90.00
#
_symmetry.space_group_name_H-M   'P 1'
#
loop_
_entity.id
_entity.type
_entity.pdbx_description
1 polymer ?
#
loop_
_entity_poly.entity_id
_entity_poly.type
_entity_poly.pdbx_seq_one_letter_code
_entity_poly.pdbx_strand_id
1 'polypeptide(L)'
;MVDVFDRHRVSFSAVTQQINSATSMGRLMLNVLLSFAQFEREVTGERIRDKIAASKAKGMWMGGPLPLGYDVDNRLLVINEVEAKLIRRIFDDFETVRSATLMAKAYGAEGMVTKGGKPFTKQTIYKMLHNRMYLGEIVHKGQSFPGQHQAIITQAQWDAVHALIATDGI
;
A
#
# COMPACT_ATOMS: atom_id res chain seq x y z
N MET A 1 -25.84 -15.61 -8.68
CA MET A 1 -25.61 -17.04 -8.35
C MET A 1 -26.91 -17.85 -8.40
N VAL A 2 -28.02 -17.35 -7.84
CA VAL A 2 -29.35 -18.01 -7.90
C VAL A 2 -29.85 -18.19 -9.34
N ASP A 3 -29.65 -17.18 -10.19
CA ASP A 3 -30.05 -17.22 -11.62
C ASP A 3 -29.35 -18.31 -12.43
N VAL A 4 -28.14 -18.74 -12.00
CA VAL A 4 -27.42 -19.82 -12.66
C VAL A 4 -28.04 -21.18 -12.34
N PHE A 5 -28.52 -21.36 -11.12
CA PHE A 5 -29.22 -22.60 -10.70
C PHE A 5 -30.59 -22.74 -11.38
N ASP A 6 -31.33 -21.63 -11.56
CA ASP A 6 -32.61 -21.63 -12.26
C ASP A 6 -32.44 -22.00 -13.74
N ARG A 7 -31.39 -21.53 -14.43
CA ARG A 7 -31.11 -21.90 -15.82
C ARG A 7 -30.79 -23.38 -16.02
N HIS A 8 -30.22 -24.03 -15.02
CA HIS A 8 -29.87 -25.44 -15.09
C HIS A 8 -30.87 -26.36 -14.41
N ARG A 9 -32.03 -25.84 -13.96
CA ARG A 9 -33.06 -26.60 -13.22
C ARG A 9 -32.50 -27.36 -12.00
N VAL A 10 -31.51 -26.78 -11.34
CA VAL A 10 -30.91 -27.33 -10.13
C VAL A 10 -31.51 -26.63 -8.91
N SER A 11 -32.07 -27.39 -7.98
CA SER A 11 -32.56 -26.84 -6.71
C SER A 11 -31.53 -26.99 -5.62
N PHE A 12 -31.38 -25.94 -4.83
CA PHE A 12 -30.49 -25.93 -3.63
C PHE A 12 -31.38 -26.17 -2.40
N SER A 13 -30.95 -27.14 -1.56
CA SER A 13 -31.59 -27.43 -0.27
C SER A 13 -30.57 -27.38 0.86
N ALA A 14 -30.77 -26.47 1.83
CA ALA A 14 -29.95 -26.38 3.01
C ALA A 14 -30.52 -27.26 4.13
N VAL A 15 -29.80 -28.27 4.54
CA VAL A 15 -30.22 -29.30 5.53
C VAL A 15 -30.54 -28.70 6.90
N THR A 16 -29.88 -27.61 7.28
CA THR A 16 -30.03 -26.97 8.60
C THR A 16 -31.24 -26.04 8.74
N GLN A 17 -31.86 -25.57 7.63
CA GLN A 17 -32.97 -24.61 7.68
C GLN A 17 -34.17 -24.97 6.79
N GLN A 18 -34.22 -26.15 6.21
CA GLN A 18 -35.29 -26.63 5.31
C GLN A 18 -35.66 -25.62 4.18
N ILE A 19 -34.70 -24.84 3.71
CA ILE A 19 -34.89 -23.89 2.62
C ILE A 19 -34.90 -24.65 1.31
N ASN A 20 -36.09 -24.78 0.69
CA ASN A 20 -36.23 -25.41 -0.62
C ASN A 20 -36.32 -24.35 -1.70
N SER A 21 -35.26 -24.19 -2.51
CA SER A 21 -35.19 -23.22 -3.59
C SER A 21 -36.16 -23.56 -4.79
N ALA A 22 -36.78 -24.73 -4.80
CA ALA A 22 -37.76 -25.10 -5.79
C ALA A 22 -39.08 -24.35 -5.60
N THR A 23 -39.37 -23.81 -4.41
CA THR A 23 -40.57 -23.01 -4.13
C THR A 23 -40.26 -21.51 -4.26
N SER A 24 -41.28 -20.71 -4.63
CA SER A 24 -41.17 -19.25 -4.71
C SER A 24 -40.77 -18.63 -3.35
N MET A 25 -41.33 -19.15 -2.26
CA MET A 25 -41.02 -18.73 -0.90
C MET A 25 -39.56 -19.07 -0.53
N GLY A 26 -39.08 -20.29 -0.87
CA GLY A 26 -37.70 -20.69 -0.63
C GLY A 26 -36.71 -19.84 -1.40
N ARG A 27 -36.99 -19.46 -2.64
CA ARG A 27 -36.17 -18.53 -3.43
C ARG A 27 -36.12 -17.14 -2.80
N LEU A 28 -37.24 -16.60 -2.37
CA LEU A 28 -37.29 -15.32 -1.68
C LEU A 28 -36.43 -15.35 -0.41
N MET A 29 -36.60 -16.38 0.40
CA MET A 29 -35.86 -16.54 1.65
C MET A 29 -34.34 -16.65 1.41
N LEU A 30 -33.91 -17.40 0.38
CA LEU A 30 -32.53 -17.50 -0.04
C LEU A 30 -31.97 -16.14 -0.48
N ASN A 31 -32.70 -15.38 -1.28
CA ASN A 31 -32.30 -14.05 -1.72
C ASN A 31 -32.14 -13.08 -0.54
N VAL A 32 -33.04 -13.12 0.44
CA VAL A 32 -32.96 -12.32 1.67
C VAL A 32 -31.70 -12.70 2.45
N LEU A 33 -31.43 -14.00 2.65
CA LEU A 33 -30.25 -14.47 3.37
C LEU A 33 -28.94 -14.08 2.65
N LEU A 34 -28.90 -14.18 1.32
CA LEU A 34 -27.74 -13.75 0.53
C LEU A 34 -27.52 -12.24 0.63
N SER A 35 -28.61 -11.44 0.61
CA SER A 35 -28.54 -9.99 0.80
C SER A 35 -28.01 -9.62 2.19
N PHE A 36 -28.46 -10.32 3.23
CA PHE A 36 -27.93 -10.14 4.59
C PHE A 36 -26.45 -10.48 4.68
N ALA A 37 -26.03 -11.61 4.10
CA ALA A 37 -24.63 -12.02 4.09
C ALA A 37 -23.74 -11.01 3.36
N GLN A 38 -24.23 -10.43 2.27
CA GLN A 38 -23.52 -9.36 1.56
C GLN A 38 -23.44 -8.10 2.41
N PHE A 39 -24.53 -7.67 3.02
CA PHE A 39 -24.58 -6.52 3.90
C PHE A 39 -23.59 -6.66 5.07
N GLU A 40 -23.56 -7.82 5.74
CA GLU A 40 -22.58 -8.07 6.82
C GLU A 40 -21.13 -7.96 6.35
N ARG A 41 -20.81 -8.46 5.15
CA ARG A 41 -19.47 -8.32 4.56
C ARG A 41 -19.12 -6.85 4.29
N GLU A 42 -20.06 -6.09 3.74
CA GLU A 42 -19.87 -4.66 3.45
C GLU A 42 -19.62 -3.86 4.73
N VAL A 43 -20.46 -4.03 5.75
CA VAL A 43 -20.32 -3.37 7.06
C VAL A 43 -19.00 -3.76 7.75
N THR A 44 -18.64 -5.04 7.70
CA THR A 44 -17.35 -5.50 8.25
C THR A 44 -16.19 -4.88 7.49
N GLY A 45 -16.26 -4.83 6.16
CA GLY A 45 -15.26 -4.18 5.32
C GLY A 45 -15.11 -2.69 5.62
N GLU A 46 -16.22 -1.98 5.85
CA GLU A 46 -16.21 -0.57 6.25
C GLU A 46 -15.51 -0.37 7.61
N ARG A 47 -15.90 -1.13 8.62
CA ARG A 47 -15.26 -1.07 9.95
C ARG A 47 -13.75 -1.33 9.91
N ILE A 48 -13.32 -2.28 9.06
CA ILE A 48 -11.88 -2.56 8.87
C ILE A 48 -11.19 -1.36 8.21
N ARG A 49 -11.78 -0.78 7.15
CA ARG A 49 -11.22 0.40 6.47
C ARG A 49 -11.11 1.60 7.41
N ASP A 50 -12.14 1.85 8.22
CA ASP A 50 -12.16 2.94 9.19
C ASP A 50 -11.09 2.75 10.28
N LYS A 51 -10.94 1.53 10.78
CA LYS A 51 -9.89 1.19 11.76
C LYS A 51 -8.49 1.38 11.17
N ILE A 52 -8.27 0.98 9.92
CA ILE A 52 -7.00 1.22 9.22
C ILE A 52 -6.76 2.72 9.03
N ALA A 53 -7.77 3.48 8.61
CA ALA A 53 -7.67 4.92 8.43
C ALA A 53 -7.33 5.63 9.76
N ALA A 54 -8.02 5.29 10.84
CA ALA A 54 -7.75 5.82 12.17
C ALA A 54 -6.33 5.47 12.67
N SER A 55 -5.86 4.25 12.40
CA SER A 55 -4.51 3.82 12.77
C SER A 55 -3.44 4.58 11.98
N LYS A 56 -3.65 4.80 10.69
CA LYS A 56 -2.75 5.59 9.84
C LYS A 56 -2.73 7.07 10.26
N ALA A 57 -3.89 7.63 10.63
CA ALA A 57 -3.96 8.99 11.18
C ALA A 57 -3.19 9.15 12.50
N LYS A 58 -2.99 8.07 13.24
CA LYS A 58 -2.11 8.00 14.43
C LYS A 58 -0.63 7.75 14.07
N GLY A 59 -0.28 7.76 12.80
CA GLY A 59 1.10 7.53 12.33
C GLY A 59 1.56 6.08 12.38
N MET A 60 0.63 5.12 12.52
CA MET A 60 0.98 3.70 12.59
C MET A 60 1.16 3.12 11.19
N TRP A 61 2.22 2.36 10.98
CA TRP A 61 2.37 1.56 9.78
C TRP A 61 1.43 0.34 9.83
N MET A 62 0.55 0.21 8.84
CA MET A 62 -0.49 -0.81 8.80
C MET A 62 -0.18 -1.95 7.83
N GLY A 63 1.10 -2.18 7.53
CA GLY A 63 1.53 -3.21 6.60
C GLY A 63 1.63 -2.70 5.16
N GLY A 64 1.97 -3.61 4.27
CA GLY A 64 2.24 -3.35 2.86
C GLY A 64 3.70 -3.64 2.50
N PRO A 65 4.12 -3.35 1.26
CA PRO A 65 5.51 -3.51 0.87
C PRO A 65 6.43 -2.66 1.75
N LEU A 66 7.43 -3.32 2.34
CA LEU A 66 8.38 -2.65 3.22
C LEU A 66 9.31 -1.74 2.39
N PRO A 67 9.38 -0.44 2.69
CA PRO A 67 10.26 0.46 1.96
C PRO A 67 11.73 0.17 2.27
N LEU A 68 12.60 0.36 1.28
CA LEU A 68 14.06 0.32 1.49
C LEU A 68 14.43 1.35 2.57
N GLY A 69 15.35 1.01 3.46
CA GLY A 69 15.77 1.86 4.57
C GLY A 69 15.08 1.55 5.90
N TYR A 70 14.03 0.73 5.88
CA TYR A 70 13.31 0.34 7.09
C TYR A 70 13.15 -1.17 7.21
N ASP A 71 13.17 -1.65 8.43
CA ASP A 71 12.74 -2.97 8.84
C ASP A 71 11.53 -2.86 9.78
N VAL A 72 10.90 -3.99 10.10
CA VAL A 72 9.75 -4.02 11.03
C VAL A 72 10.17 -4.72 12.31
N ASP A 73 10.02 -4.02 13.42
CA ASP A 73 10.10 -4.60 14.75
C ASP A 73 8.84 -4.25 15.54
N ASN A 74 8.19 -5.27 16.12
CA ASN A 74 6.95 -5.12 16.90
C ASN A 74 5.86 -4.24 16.24
N ARG A 75 5.68 -4.40 14.92
CA ARG A 75 4.76 -3.61 14.07
C ARG A 75 5.14 -2.13 13.91
N LEU A 76 6.32 -1.74 14.32
CA LEU A 76 6.89 -0.42 14.09
C LEU A 76 7.96 -0.49 13.01
N LEU A 77 8.07 0.56 12.21
CA LEU A 77 9.18 0.71 11.29
C LEU A 77 10.40 1.20 12.06
N VAL A 78 11.50 0.46 11.95
CA VAL A 78 12.81 0.82 12.51
C VAL A 78 13.80 1.04 11.38
N ILE A 79 14.74 1.98 11.55
CA ILE A 79 15.73 2.27 10.53
C ILE A 79 16.69 1.08 10.39
N ASN A 80 16.85 0.61 9.14
CA ASN A 80 17.95 -0.26 8.74
C ASN A 80 19.11 0.63 8.25
N GLU A 81 20.14 0.80 9.05
CA GLU A 81 21.22 1.76 8.76
C GLU A 81 21.99 1.46 7.47
N VAL A 82 22.09 0.20 7.08
CA VAL A 82 22.76 -0.17 5.81
C VAL A 82 21.95 0.34 4.63
N GLU A 83 20.64 0.08 4.64
CA GLU A 83 19.73 0.52 3.59
C GLU A 83 19.47 2.03 3.65
N ALA A 84 19.44 2.63 4.86
CA ALA A 84 19.24 4.05 5.06
C ALA A 84 20.38 4.89 4.46
N LYS A 85 21.63 4.41 4.54
CA LYS A 85 22.76 5.04 3.84
C LYS A 85 22.53 5.11 2.34
N LEU A 86 21.94 4.07 1.76
CA LEU A 86 21.60 4.06 0.34
C LEU A 86 20.50 5.07 0.00
N ILE A 87 19.49 5.21 0.86
CA ILE A 87 18.44 6.21 0.66
C ILE A 87 19.03 7.63 0.72
N ARG A 88 19.86 7.94 1.72
CA ARG A 88 20.54 9.25 1.80
C ARG A 88 21.37 9.51 0.54
N ARG A 89 22.16 8.53 0.10
CA ARG A 89 22.93 8.61 -1.15
C ARG A 89 22.03 8.89 -2.36
N ILE A 90 20.86 8.27 -2.47
CA ILE A 90 19.93 8.51 -3.60
C ILE A 90 19.47 9.98 -3.62
N PHE A 91 19.19 10.58 -2.48
CA PHE A 91 18.81 11.99 -2.40
C PHE A 91 20.00 12.90 -2.74
N ASP A 92 21.18 12.65 -2.18
CA ASP A 92 22.41 13.43 -2.44
C ASP A 92 22.85 13.32 -3.91
N ASP A 93 22.83 12.13 -4.48
CA ASP A 93 23.15 11.90 -5.89
C ASP A 93 22.17 12.62 -6.82
N PHE A 94 20.87 12.68 -6.46
CA PHE A 94 19.88 13.38 -7.28
C PHE A 94 20.10 14.89 -7.30
N GLU A 95 20.55 15.49 -6.21
CA GLU A 95 20.90 16.93 -6.16
C GLU A 95 22.04 17.26 -7.15
N THR A 96 22.97 16.33 -7.35
CA THR A 96 24.12 16.51 -8.23
C THR A 96 23.84 16.12 -9.67
N VAL A 97 23.29 14.92 -9.88
CA VAL A 97 23.12 14.29 -11.20
C VAL A 97 21.86 14.78 -11.92
N ARG A 98 20.81 15.11 -11.19
CA ARG A 98 19.48 15.57 -11.68
C ARG A 98 18.84 14.65 -12.72
N SER A 99 19.25 13.39 -12.78
CA SER A 99 18.75 12.43 -13.77
C SER A 99 18.60 11.04 -13.15
N ALA A 100 17.38 10.66 -12.84
CA ALA A 100 17.09 9.31 -12.31
C ALA A 100 17.46 8.19 -13.33
N THR A 101 17.52 8.49 -14.62
CA THR A 101 17.96 7.54 -15.66
C THR A 101 19.46 7.28 -15.57
N LEU A 102 20.27 8.34 -15.42
CA LEU A 102 21.72 8.20 -15.27
C LEU A 102 22.06 7.52 -13.94
N MET A 103 21.38 7.89 -12.85
CA MET A 103 21.52 7.23 -11.54
C MET A 103 21.22 5.73 -11.63
N ALA A 104 20.10 5.35 -12.26
CA ALA A 104 19.73 3.93 -12.42
C ALA A 104 20.80 3.15 -13.18
N LYS A 105 21.40 3.76 -14.22
CA LYS A 105 22.50 3.15 -14.97
C LYS A 105 23.76 2.99 -14.12
N ALA A 106 24.12 4.01 -13.36
CA ALA A 106 25.29 3.97 -12.45
C ALA A 106 25.12 2.91 -11.37
N TYR A 107 23.96 2.87 -10.70
CA TYR A 107 23.64 1.87 -9.68
C TYR A 107 23.59 0.45 -10.24
N GLY A 108 23.11 0.28 -11.46
CA GLY A 108 23.18 -1.00 -12.16
C GLY A 108 24.61 -1.48 -12.44
N ALA A 109 25.53 -0.57 -12.82
CA ALA A 109 26.93 -0.86 -13.02
C ALA A 109 27.65 -1.22 -11.70
N GLU A 110 27.22 -0.62 -10.57
CA GLU A 110 27.69 -0.94 -9.22
C GLU A 110 27.06 -2.24 -8.65
N GLY A 111 26.14 -2.87 -9.36
CA GLY A 111 25.44 -4.07 -8.90
C GLY A 111 24.45 -3.81 -7.76
N MET A 112 24.03 -2.56 -7.56
CA MET A 112 23.10 -2.19 -6.50
C MET A 112 21.68 -2.67 -6.82
N VAL A 113 21.00 -3.18 -5.80
CA VAL A 113 19.65 -3.72 -5.92
C VAL A 113 18.70 -3.11 -4.89
N THR A 114 17.42 -3.11 -5.23
CA THR A 114 16.33 -2.73 -4.31
C THR A 114 16.15 -3.79 -3.23
N LYS A 115 15.35 -3.50 -2.19
CA LYS A 115 15.01 -4.45 -1.12
C LYS A 115 14.45 -5.79 -1.64
N GLY A 116 13.82 -5.79 -2.81
CA GLY A 116 13.33 -7.00 -3.48
C GLY A 116 14.33 -7.67 -4.42
N GLY A 117 15.63 -7.32 -4.38
CA GLY A 117 16.68 -7.90 -5.22
C GLY A 117 16.62 -7.49 -6.70
N LYS A 118 15.81 -6.49 -7.07
CA LYS A 118 15.70 -6.01 -8.43
C LYS A 118 16.62 -4.81 -8.68
N PRO A 119 17.14 -4.62 -9.91
CA PRO A 119 17.92 -3.44 -10.24
C PRO A 119 17.09 -2.16 -10.11
N PHE A 120 17.77 -1.06 -9.84
CA PHE A 120 17.13 0.25 -9.82
C PHE A 120 16.71 0.66 -11.24
N THR A 121 15.52 1.22 -11.33
CA THR A 121 14.99 1.84 -12.56
C THR A 121 14.68 3.32 -12.30
N LYS A 122 14.56 4.11 -13.37
CA LYS A 122 14.09 5.50 -13.29
C LYS A 122 12.83 5.61 -12.41
N GLN A 123 11.85 4.74 -12.63
CA GLN A 123 10.59 4.75 -11.88
C GLN A 123 10.79 4.41 -10.40
N THR A 124 11.68 3.48 -10.09
CA THR A 124 11.98 3.10 -8.70
C THR A 124 12.62 4.26 -7.95
N ILE A 125 13.57 4.96 -8.57
CA ILE A 125 14.21 6.14 -7.99
C ILE A 125 13.19 7.24 -7.73
N TYR A 126 12.34 7.60 -8.70
CA TYR A 126 11.30 8.62 -8.48
C TYR A 126 10.30 8.20 -7.40
N LYS A 127 9.91 6.93 -7.33
CA LYS A 127 9.05 6.45 -6.21
C LYS A 127 9.71 6.65 -4.86
N MET A 128 11.03 6.47 -4.76
CA MET A 128 11.77 6.72 -3.53
C MET A 128 11.84 8.21 -3.21
N LEU A 129 12.18 9.05 -4.18
CA LEU A 129 12.25 10.51 -4.00
C LEU A 129 10.90 11.13 -3.61
N HIS A 130 9.76 10.51 -3.95
CA HIS A 130 8.41 10.96 -3.57
C HIS A 130 7.84 10.24 -2.34
N ASN A 131 8.60 9.34 -1.73
CA ASN A 131 8.09 8.58 -0.59
C ASN A 131 8.26 9.34 0.73
N ARG A 132 7.20 9.98 1.18
CA ARG A 132 7.18 10.78 2.43
C ARG A 132 7.46 9.97 3.70
N MET A 133 7.48 8.65 3.62
CA MET A 133 7.92 7.82 4.76
C MET A 133 9.37 8.11 5.16
N TYR A 134 10.21 8.53 4.22
CA TYR A 134 11.59 8.93 4.52
C TYR A 134 11.69 10.22 5.34
N LEU A 135 10.63 11.03 5.35
CA LEU A 135 10.45 12.19 6.25
C LEU A 135 9.84 11.82 7.61
N GLY A 136 9.57 10.54 7.86
CA GLY A 136 8.87 10.13 9.07
C GLY A 136 7.35 10.34 9.00
N GLU A 137 6.74 10.34 7.80
CA GLU A 137 5.32 10.55 7.62
C GLU A 137 4.63 9.31 7.07
N ILE A 138 3.35 9.14 7.40
CA ILE A 138 2.46 8.12 6.83
C ILE A 138 1.43 8.80 5.93
N VAL A 139 1.36 8.37 4.67
CA VAL A 139 0.38 8.90 3.73
C VAL A 139 -0.85 7.99 3.63
N HIS A 140 -2.03 8.58 3.71
CA HIS A 140 -3.30 7.89 3.49
C HIS A 140 -4.29 8.76 2.73
N LYS A 141 -4.82 8.26 1.61
CA LYS A 141 -5.78 8.97 0.74
C LYS A 141 -5.34 10.40 0.37
N GLY A 142 -4.05 10.58 0.08
CA GLY A 142 -3.47 11.87 -0.29
C GLY A 142 -3.18 12.81 0.89
N GLN A 143 -3.50 12.43 2.12
CA GLN A 143 -3.16 13.18 3.32
C GLN A 143 -1.94 12.57 4.00
N SER A 144 -1.06 13.43 4.52
CA SER A 144 0.13 13.04 5.26
C SER A 144 -0.09 13.24 6.76
N PHE A 145 0.36 12.29 7.55
CA PHE A 145 0.27 12.29 9.01
C PHE A 145 1.66 12.02 9.60
N PRO A 146 2.02 12.64 10.73
CA PRO A 146 3.25 12.31 11.44
C PRO A 146 3.31 10.82 11.75
N GLY A 147 4.35 10.14 11.28
CA GLY A 147 4.58 8.72 11.54
C GLY A 147 5.19 8.49 12.92
N GLN A 148 5.04 7.27 13.43
CA GLN A 148 5.69 6.84 14.67
C GLN A 148 7.14 6.38 14.44
N HIS A 149 7.58 6.34 13.19
CA HIS A 149 8.92 5.93 12.78
C HIS A 149 9.83 7.16 12.60
N GLN A 150 11.13 6.94 12.74
CA GLN A 150 12.12 7.98 12.55
C GLN A 150 12.32 8.30 11.07
N ALA A 151 12.57 9.57 10.75
CA ALA A 151 12.94 10.02 9.42
C ALA A 151 14.37 9.56 9.05
N ILE A 152 14.58 9.20 7.78
CA ILE A 152 15.91 8.88 7.22
C ILE A 152 16.56 10.13 6.64
N ILE A 153 15.74 11.02 6.05
CA ILE A 153 16.17 12.29 5.46
C ILE A 153 15.57 13.48 6.20
N THR A 154 16.21 14.63 6.03
CA THR A 154 15.72 15.89 6.61
C THR A 154 14.73 16.59 5.69
N GLN A 155 13.90 17.48 6.24
CA GLN A 155 13.01 18.32 5.46
C GLN A 155 13.77 19.16 4.42
N ALA A 156 14.94 19.67 4.78
CA ALA A 156 15.77 20.48 3.88
C ALA A 156 16.22 19.69 2.64
N GLN A 157 16.68 18.43 2.82
CA GLN A 157 17.05 17.55 1.69
C GLN A 157 15.84 17.24 0.82
N TRP A 158 14.69 16.99 1.43
CA TRP A 158 13.45 16.76 0.69
C TRP A 158 13.07 17.96 -0.17
N ASP A 159 13.06 19.14 0.42
CA ASP A 159 12.66 20.39 -0.27
C ASP A 159 13.63 20.72 -1.41
N ALA A 160 14.95 20.53 -1.20
CA ALA A 160 15.96 20.73 -2.23
C ALA A 160 15.71 19.84 -3.45
N VAL A 161 15.51 18.52 -3.23
CA VAL A 161 15.25 17.56 -4.30
C VAL A 161 13.93 17.88 -5.02
N HIS A 162 12.86 18.23 -4.30
CA HIS A 162 11.57 18.52 -4.91
C HIS A 162 11.55 19.85 -5.68
N ALA A 163 12.33 20.85 -5.26
CA ALA A 163 12.55 22.06 -6.03
C ALA A 163 13.21 21.76 -7.37
N LEU A 164 14.19 20.84 -7.41
CA LEU A 164 14.85 20.41 -8.65
C LEU A 164 13.88 19.64 -9.56
N ILE A 165 13.10 18.70 -9.00
CA ILE A 165 12.09 17.94 -9.76
C ILE A 165 11.07 18.88 -10.41
N ALA A 166 10.61 19.91 -9.67
CA ALA A 166 9.64 20.89 -10.17
C ALA A 166 10.24 21.78 -11.29
N THR A 167 11.52 22.11 -11.19
CA THR A 167 12.22 22.93 -12.19
C THR A 167 12.47 22.18 -13.49
N ASP A 168 12.80 20.88 -13.39
CA ASP A 168 13.15 20.06 -14.55
C ASP A 168 11.90 19.50 -15.26
N GLY A 169 10.68 19.83 -14.80
CA GLY A 169 9.41 19.48 -15.45
C GLY A 169 9.15 17.96 -15.51
N ILE A 170 9.63 17.22 -14.52
CA ILE A 170 9.60 15.75 -14.47
C ILE A 170 8.49 15.26 -13.55
#